data_9b4d7a361016033c317d7e43a80cf848
#
_entry.id   9b4d7a361016033c317d7e43a80cf848
#
_cell.length_a   1.000
_cell.length_b   1.000
_cell.length_c   1.000
_cell.angle_alpha   90.00
_cell.angle_beta   90.00
_cell.angle_gamma   90.00
#
_symmetry.space_group_name_H-M   'P 1'
#
loop_
_entity.id
_entity.type
_entity.pdbx_description
1 polymer ?
#
loop_
_entity_poly.entity_id
_entity_poly.type
_entity_poly.pdbx_seq_one_letter_code
_entity_poly.pdbx_strand_id
1 'polypeptide(L)'
;FPIAQGLPASPGAASGHMVFDADRAELLGRAGEKVILVREETKPEDIHGFFASTGILTSRGGKTSHAAVVARGMGKPCVAGAEGIHVDTKLRVAKVGDKTLHEGDYITIDGGTGFVYQGIIPTVEPTFSDELKVLLNWADETSTLKVFANADTPGTAKKALEYGAMGIGLCRTERMFNDVDRLPVVVEMILAATKDERDAALLRLKEMQRQDFKE
;
A
#
# COMPACT_ATOMS: atom_id res chain seq x y z
N PHE A 1 -20.38 -17.20 -2.21
CA PHE A 1 -19.35 -18.23 -2.38
C PHE A 1 -18.18 -17.64 -3.19
N PRO A 2 -16.92 -18.04 -2.91
CA PRO A 2 -15.79 -17.62 -3.70
C PRO A 2 -15.93 -18.13 -5.15
N ILE A 3 -15.48 -17.33 -6.10
CA ILE A 3 -15.46 -17.70 -7.52
C ILE A 3 -14.13 -18.35 -7.93
N ALA A 4 -13.06 -18.04 -7.19
CA ALA A 4 -11.72 -18.61 -7.40
C ALA A 4 -10.93 -18.61 -6.09
N GLN A 5 -9.84 -19.35 -6.08
CA GLN A 5 -8.88 -19.37 -4.99
C GLN A 5 -7.45 -19.35 -5.56
N GLY A 6 -6.62 -18.53 -4.95
CA GLY A 6 -5.18 -18.47 -5.16
C GLY A 6 -4.42 -18.64 -3.85
N LEU A 7 -3.16 -18.25 -3.85
CA LEU A 7 -2.30 -18.27 -2.67
C LEU A 7 -2.49 -16.98 -1.85
N PRO A 8 -2.62 -17.08 -0.51
CA PRO A 8 -2.60 -15.93 0.38
C PRO A 8 -1.20 -15.30 0.36
N ALA A 9 -1.04 -14.21 -0.40
CA ALA A 9 0.26 -13.62 -0.67
C ALA A 9 0.56 -12.39 0.19
N SER A 10 -0.45 -11.58 0.50
CA SER A 10 -0.37 -10.47 1.46
C SER A 10 -1.70 -10.32 2.16
N PRO A 11 -1.74 -10.27 3.51
CA PRO A 11 -2.97 -10.30 4.28
C PRO A 11 -3.84 -9.06 4.08
N GLY A 12 -5.11 -9.17 4.45
CA GLY A 12 -6.13 -8.14 4.33
C GLY A 12 -7.15 -8.46 3.26
N ALA A 13 -8.24 -7.71 3.24
CA ALA A 13 -9.30 -7.81 2.25
C ALA A 13 -9.46 -6.49 1.50
N ALA A 14 -9.73 -6.56 0.21
CA ALA A 14 -9.98 -5.38 -0.61
C ALA A 14 -11.10 -5.64 -1.61
N SER A 15 -11.96 -4.66 -1.78
CA SER A 15 -13.00 -4.62 -2.81
C SER A 15 -12.75 -3.46 -3.76
N GLY A 16 -12.95 -3.67 -5.05
CA GLY A 16 -12.77 -2.62 -6.05
C GLY A 16 -13.12 -3.09 -7.45
N HIS A 17 -13.09 -2.15 -8.38
CA HIS A 17 -13.22 -2.43 -9.81
C HIS A 17 -12.01 -3.20 -10.32
N MET A 18 -12.25 -4.21 -11.14
CA MET A 18 -11.19 -4.91 -11.86
C MET A 18 -10.55 -4.00 -12.89
N VAL A 19 -9.23 -3.91 -12.89
CA VAL A 19 -8.45 -3.18 -13.88
C VAL A 19 -7.29 -4.07 -14.33
N PHE A 20 -7.09 -4.20 -15.64
CA PHE A 20 -6.08 -5.10 -16.21
C PHE A 20 -4.79 -4.42 -16.63
N ASP A 21 -4.70 -3.11 -16.43
CA ASP A 21 -3.58 -2.28 -16.85
C ASP A 21 -3.14 -1.37 -15.71
N ALA A 22 -1.81 -1.24 -15.52
CA ALA A 22 -1.24 -0.49 -14.40
C ALA A 22 -1.43 1.03 -14.54
N ASP A 23 -1.33 1.57 -15.76
CA ASP A 23 -1.53 3.01 -16.01
C ASP A 23 -2.99 3.39 -15.73
N ARG A 24 -3.93 2.51 -16.14
CA ARG A 24 -5.35 2.71 -15.88
C ARG A 24 -5.68 2.57 -14.40
N ALA A 25 -5.05 1.62 -13.69
CA ALA A 25 -5.19 1.49 -12.24
C ALA A 25 -4.70 2.75 -11.52
N GLU A 26 -3.59 3.33 -11.97
CA GLU A 26 -3.09 4.60 -11.45
C GLU A 26 -4.07 5.75 -11.70
N LEU A 27 -4.57 5.87 -12.93
CA LEU A 27 -5.52 6.93 -13.30
C LEU A 27 -6.78 6.90 -12.41
N LEU A 28 -7.41 5.74 -12.29
CA LEU A 28 -8.63 5.56 -11.52
C LEU A 28 -8.39 5.68 -10.01
N GLY A 29 -7.29 5.09 -9.51
CA GLY A 29 -6.93 5.18 -8.10
C GLY A 29 -6.61 6.61 -7.64
N ARG A 30 -5.93 7.40 -8.49
CA ARG A 30 -5.71 8.84 -8.24
C ARG A 30 -7.01 9.66 -8.30
N ALA A 31 -8.00 9.22 -9.04
CA ALA A 31 -9.34 9.81 -9.03
C ALA A 31 -10.16 9.43 -7.79
N GLY A 32 -9.61 8.60 -6.89
CA GLY A 32 -10.26 8.17 -5.65
C GLY A 32 -11.11 6.90 -5.79
N GLU A 33 -11.05 6.22 -6.93
CA GLU A 33 -11.76 4.97 -7.13
C GLU A 33 -11.02 3.79 -6.48
N LYS A 34 -11.79 2.86 -5.93
CA LYS A 34 -11.24 1.60 -5.40
C LYS A 34 -11.05 0.64 -6.55
N VAL A 35 -9.80 0.30 -6.86
CA VAL A 35 -9.46 -0.60 -7.97
C VAL A 35 -8.64 -1.80 -7.48
N ILE A 36 -8.88 -2.95 -8.07
CA ILE A 36 -8.08 -4.17 -7.93
C ILE A 36 -7.30 -4.36 -9.23
N LEU A 37 -5.97 -4.30 -9.15
CA LEU A 37 -5.11 -4.59 -10.30
C LEU A 37 -5.08 -6.10 -10.54
N VAL A 38 -5.55 -6.54 -11.71
CA VAL A 38 -5.65 -7.94 -12.10
C VAL A 38 -4.71 -8.21 -13.27
N ARG A 39 -3.74 -9.08 -13.06
CA ARG A 39 -2.74 -9.43 -14.08
C ARG A 39 -2.57 -10.95 -14.19
N GLU A 40 -2.05 -11.41 -15.29
CA GLU A 40 -1.52 -12.78 -15.37
C GLU A 40 -0.29 -12.90 -14.46
N GLU A 41 0.68 -12.04 -14.70
CA GLU A 41 1.86 -11.81 -13.86
C GLU A 41 2.15 -10.31 -13.83
N THR A 42 2.76 -9.82 -12.76
CA THR A 42 3.18 -8.42 -12.67
C THR A 42 4.66 -8.27 -12.97
N LYS A 43 5.01 -7.11 -13.50
CA LYS A 43 6.37 -6.72 -13.82
C LYS A 43 6.80 -5.52 -12.97
N PRO A 44 8.12 -5.24 -12.85
CA PRO A 44 8.59 -4.06 -12.14
C PRO A 44 7.99 -2.73 -12.64
N GLU A 45 7.67 -2.65 -13.93
CA GLU A 45 7.07 -1.47 -14.55
C GLU A 45 5.63 -1.22 -14.07
N ASP A 46 4.94 -2.24 -13.55
CA ASP A 46 3.56 -2.13 -13.04
C ASP A 46 3.47 -1.45 -11.64
N ILE A 47 4.59 -1.05 -11.04
CA ILE A 47 4.64 -0.61 -9.63
C ILE A 47 3.77 0.62 -9.32
N HIS A 48 3.61 1.53 -10.27
CA HIS A 48 2.74 2.70 -10.12
C HIS A 48 1.26 2.29 -9.98
N GLY A 49 0.83 1.24 -10.70
CA GLY A 49 -0.49 0.65 -10.56
C GLY A 49 -0.71 0.00 -9.20
N PHE A 50 0.34 -0.61 -8.61
CA PHE A 50 0.27 -1.14 -7.24
C PHE A 50 -0.01 -0.04 -6.22
N PHE A 51 0.69 1.11 -6.33
CA PHE A 51 0.50 2.21 -5.39
C PHE A 51 -0.92 2.75 -5.41
N ALA A 52 -1.54 2.81 -6.57
CA ALA A 52 -2.88 3.36 -6.73
C ALA A 52 -4.00 2.35 -6.43
N SER A 53 -3.72 1.03 -6.55
CA SER A 53 -4.71 -0.02 -6.32
C SER A 53 -4.97 -0.27 -4.83
N THR A 54 -6.18 -0.70 -4.49
CA THR A 54 -6.56 -1.14 -3.14
C THR A 54 -6.14 -2.59 -2.87
N GLY A 55 -5.93 -3.39 -3.91
CA GLY A 55 -5.47 -4.77 -3.81
C GLY A 55 -4.97 -5.31 -5.14
N ILE A 56 -4.25 -6.44 -5.11
CA ILE A 56 -3.62 -7.06 -6.27
C ILE A 56 -4.05 -8.52 -6.39
N LEU A 57 -4.40 -8.90 -7.62
CA LEU A 57 -4.76 -10.27 -7.97
C LEU A 57 -3.92 -10.73 -9.17
N THR A 58 -3.24 -11.87 -9.05
CA THR A 58 -2.57 -12.48 -10.19
C THR A 58 -3.02 -13.90 -10.41
N SER A 59 -3.18 -14.29 -11.69
CA SER A 59 -3.52 -15.67 -12.04
C SER A 59 -2.32 -16.61 -11.97
N ARG A 60 -1.10 -16.10 -12.12
CA ARG A 60 0.15 -16.84 -11.99
C ARG A 60 1.03 -16.25 -10.88
N GLY A 61 2.00 -17.03 -10.45
CA GLY A 61 2.98 -16.63 -9.45
C GLY A 61 2.73 -17.24 -8.07
N GLY A 62 3.79 -17.28 -7.28
CA GLY A 62 3.78 -17.84 -5.92
C GLY A 62 3.85 -16.76 -4.84
N LYS A 63 4.00 -17.20 -3.58
CA LYS A 63 4.19 -16.31 -2.41
C LYS A 63 5.48 -15.50 -2.46
N THR A 64 6.42 -15.86 -3.32
CA THR A 64 7.69 -15.17 -3.57
C THR A 64 7.71 -14.43 -4.89
N SER A 65 6.59 -14.39 -5.63
CA SER A 65 6.48 -13.64 -6.88
C SER A 65 6.65 -12.14 -6.65
N HIS A 66 6.95 -11.40 -7.70
CA HIS A 66 7.06 -9.93 -7.66
C HIS A 66 5.80 -9.30 -7.05
N ALA A 67 4.60 -9.73 -7.50
CA ALA A 67 3.33 -9.25 -6.94
C ALA A 67 3.24 -9.43 -5.42
N ALA A 68 3.56 -10.61 -4.93
CA ALA A 68 3.47 -10.95 -3.51
C ALA A 68 4.46 -10.14 -2.65
N VAL A 69 5.70 -9.97 -3.12
CA VAL A 69 6.74 -9.24 -2.39
C VAL A 69 6.42 -7.76 -2.33
N VAL A 70 6.05 -7.16 -3.46
CA VAL A 70 5.72 -5.73 -3.55
C VAL A 70 4.47 -5.41 -2.74
N ALA A 71 3.39 -6.20 -2.88
CA ALA A 71 2.15 -5.98 -2.14
C ALA A 71 2.37 -6.04 -0.62
N ARG A 72 3.17 -7.01 -0.12
CA ARG A 72 3.54 -7.09 1.30
C ARG A 72 4.33 -5.87 1.77
N GLY A 73 5.30 -5.43 0.98
CA GLY A 73 6.08 -4.23 1.28
C GLY A 73 5.23 -2.96 1.37
N MET A 74 4.11 -2.92 0.65
CA MET A 74 3.14 -1.81 0.66
C MET A 74 1.99 -2.02 1.65
N GLY A 75 1.90 -3.17 2.32
CA GLY A 75 0.77 -3.52 3.20
C GLY A 75 -0.56 -3.66 2.47
N LYS A 76 -0.55 -4.01 1.19
CA LYS A 76 -1.77 -4.15 0.37
C LYS A 76 -2.20 -5.61 0.27
N PRO A 77 -3.50 -5.92 0.35
CA PRO A 77 -4.02 -7.25 0.13
C PRO A 77 -3.60 -7.81 -1.23
N CYS A 78 -3.15 -9.06 -1.25
CA CYS A 78 -2.73 -9.71 -2.48
C CYS A 78 -3.10 -11.19 -2.49
N VAL A 79 -3.74 -11.61 -3.58
CA VAL A 79 -3.95 -13.01 -3.94
C VAL A 79 -3.10 -13.31 -5.18
N ALA A 80 -2.19 -14.27 -5.08
CA ALA A 80 -1.31 -14.65 -6.19
C ALA A 80 -1.60 -16.08 -6.66
N GLY A 81 -1.32 -16.37 -7.93
CA GLY A 81 -1.46 -17.74 -8.46
C GLY A 81 -2.90 -18.26 -8.43
N ALA A 82 -3.88 -17.41 -8.67
CA ALA A 82 -5.28 -17.83 -8.83
C ALA A 82 -5.48 -18.46 -10.23
N GLU A 83 -4.94 -19.65 -10.45
CA GLU A 83 -4.87 -20.33 -11.76
C GLU A 83 -6.25 -20.60 -12.40
N GLY A 84 -7.30 -20.64 -11.57
CA GLY A 84 -8.68 -20.72 -12.06
C GLY A 84 -9.18 -19.45 -12.76
N ILE A 85 -8.40 -18.37 -12.76
CA ILE A 85 -8.73 -17.10 -13.41
C ILE A 85 -7.86 -16.94 -14.66
N HIS A 86 -8.48 -16.96 -15.83
CA HIS A 86 -7.80 -16.72 -17.09
C HIS A 86 -7.94 -15.25 -17.51
N VAL A 87 -6.84 -14.51 -17.42
CA VAL A 87 -6.80 -13.08 -17.72
C VAL A 87 -6.46 -12.84 -19.18
N ASP A 88 -7.32 -12.13 -19.91
CA ASP A 88 -7.04 -11.60 -21.24
C ASP A 88 -6.98 -10.07 -21.16
N THR A 89 -5.77 -9.55 -21.11
CA THR A 89 -5.52 -8.11 -21.01
C THR A 89 -5.88 -7.34 -22.30
N LYS A 90 -5.90 -8.00 -23.46
CA LYS A 90 -6.26 -7.37 -24.73
C LYS A 90 -7.76 -7.18 -24.85
N LEU A 91 -8.51 -8.20 -24.47
CA LEU A 91 -9.98 -8.15 -24.45
C LEU A 91 -10.51 -7.51 -23.17
N ARG A 92 -9.65 -7.23 -22.18
CA ARG A 92 -10.00 -6.69 -20.85
C ARG A 92 -11.07 -7.51 -20.16
N VAL A 93 -10.84 -8.83 -20.10
CA VAL A 93 -11.73 -9.77 -19.43
C VAL A 93 -10.96 -10.78 -18.60
N ALA A 94 -11.62 -11.31 -17.59
CA ALA A 94 -11.16 -12.45 -16.82
C ALA A 94 -12.23 -13.56 -16.88
N LYS A 95 -11.84 -14.77 -17.23
CA LYS A 95 -12.71 -15.94 -17.28
C LYS A 95 -12.47 -16.82 -16.06
N VAL A 96 -13.55 -17.19 -15.38
CA VAL A 96 -13.54 -18.04 -14.19
C VAL A 96 -14.61 -19.12 -14.35
N GLY A 97 -14.21 -20.33 -14.74
CA GLY A 97 -15.16 -21.36 -15.17
C GLY A 97 -16.01 -20.86 -16.33
N ASP A 98 -17.32 -20.92 -16.18
CA ASP A 98 -18.29 -20.46 -17.21
C ASP A 98 -18.58 -18.95 -17.15
N LYS A 99 -18.00 -18.24 -16.17
CA LYS A 99 -18.24 -16.81 -15.99
C LYS A 99 -17.18 -15.98 -16.70
N THR A 100 -17.61 -14.88 -17.31
CA THR A 100 -16.72 -13.85 -17.85
C THR A 100 -16.96 -12.56 -17.07
N LEU A 101 -15.90 -12.03 -16.50
CA LEU A 101 -15.85 -10.75 -15.80
C LEU A 101 -15.16 -9.73 -16.71
N HIS A 102 -15.70 -8.52 -16.76
CA HIS A 102 -15.17 -7.45 -17.58
C HIS A 102 -14.45 -6.39 -16.74
N GLU A 103 -13.62 -5.61 -17.39
CA GLU A 103 -13.01 -4.46 -16.74
C GLU A 103 -14.13 -3.52 -16.20
N GLY A 104 -13.96 -3.09 -14.96
CA GLY A 104 -14.96 -2.31 -14.25
C GLY A 104 -15.91 -3.13 -13.37
N ASP A 105 -15.99 -4.45 -13.56
CA ASP A 105 -16.75 -5.29 -12.64
C ASP A 105 -16.14 -5.27 -11.24
N TYR A 106 -16.98 -5.31 -10.22
CA TYR A 106 -16.50 -5.38 -8.84
C TYR A 106 -16.08 -6.78 -8.45
N ILE A 107 -14.93 -6.86 -7.82
CA ILE A 107 -14.48 -8.08 -7.12
C ILE A 107 -14.02 -7.73 -5.71
N THR A 108 -14.02 -8.73 -4.85
CA THR A 108 -13.39 -8.69 -3.53
C THR A 108 -12.36 -9.78 -3.44
N ILE A 109 -11.17 -9.45 -2.97
CA ILE A 109 -10.09 -10.40 -2.69
C ILE A 109 -9.82 -10.46 -1.19
N ASP A 110 -9.53 -11.66 -0.69
CA ASP A 110 -9.06 -11.90 0.66
C ASP A 110 -7.63 -12.47 0.61
N GLY A 111 -6.67 -11.61 0.86
CA GLY A 111 -5.25 -11.95 0.86
C GLY A 111 -4.83 -12.82 2.05
N GLY A 112 -5.68 -12.99 3.07
CA GLY A 112 -5.45 -13.89 4.19
C GLY A 112 -5.79 -15.34 3.88
N THR A 113 -6.88 -15.56 3.13
CA THR A 113 -7.37 -16.91 2.75
C THR A 113 -7.05 -17.28 1.31
N GLY A 114 -6.78 -16.30 0.45
CA GLY A 114 -6.57 -16.49 -0.98
C GLY A 114 -7.86 -16.56 -1.78
N PHE A 115 -9.01 -16.29 -1.20
CA PHE A 115 -10.29 -16.35 -1.89
C PHE A 115 -10.56 -15.07 -2.71
N VAL A 116 -11.22 -15.28 -3.85
CA VAL A 116 -11.70 -14.22 -4.74
C VAL A 116 -13.22 -14.34 -4.86
N TYR A 117 -13.91 -13.23 -4.73
CA TYR A 117 -15.37 -13.16 -4.78
C TYR A 117 -15.81 -12.17 -5.85
N GLN A 118 -16.94 -12.45 -6.49
CA GLN A 118 -17.61 -11.51 -7.39
C GLN A 118 -18.41 -10.50 -6.57
N GLY A 119 -18.31 -9.22 -6.92
CA GLY A 119 -19.02 -8.13 -6.26
C GLY A 119 -18.29 -7.60 -5.03
N ILE A 120 -18.96 -6.70 -4.32
CA ILE A 120 -18.47 -6.06 -3.10
C ILE A 120 -18.92 -6.89 -1.90
N ILE A 121 -17.95 -7.37 -1.12
CA ILE A 121 -18.21 -7.96 0.20
C ILE A 121 -17.85 -6.93 1.25
N PRO A 122 -18.73 -6.65 2.23
CA PRO A 122 -18.40 -5.79 3.34
C PRO A 122 -17.15 -6.27 4.06
N THR A 123 -16.16 -5.41 4.18
CA THR A 123 -14.93 -5.67 4.93
C THR A 123 -14.92 -4.86 6.20
N VAL A 124 -14.35 -5.40 7.26
CA VAL A 124 -14.10 -4.69 8.51
C VAL A 124 -12.62 -4.32 8.61
N GLU A 125 -12.34 -3.11 9.02
CA GLU A 125 -10.95 -2.76 9.34
C GLU A 125 -10.51 -3.55 10.58
N PRO A 126 -9.29 -4.11 10.58
CA PRO A 126 -8.79 -4.79 11.76
C PRO A 126 -8.66 -3.77 12.90
N THR A 127 -9.42 -3.99 13.96
CA THR A 127 -9.31 -3.24 15.20
C THR A 127 -8.68 -4.12 16.26
N PHE A 128 -7.93 -3.51 17.18
CA PHE A 128 -7.43 -4.25 18.33
C PHE A 128 -8.63 -4.70 19.17
N SER A 129 -8.80 -6.02 19.30
CA SER A 129 -9.79 -6.56 20.24
C SER A 129 -9.37 -6.23 21.67
N ASP A 130 -10.34 -6.20 22.59
CA ASP A 130 -10.04 -5.90 23.99
C ASP A 130 -9.13 -6.97 24.62
N GLU A 131 -9.26 -8.22 24.20
CA GLU A 131 -8.37 -9.30 24.60
C GLU A 131 -6.93 -9.10 24.12
N LEU A 132 -6.76 -8.62 22.90
CA LEU A 132 -5.41 -8.28 22.38
C LEU A 132 -4.79 -7.11 23.13
N LYS A 133 -5.58 -6.09 23.50
CA LYS A 133 -5.10 -4.98 24.33
C LYS A 133 -4.65 -5.45 25.71
N VAL A 134 -5.41 -6.35 26.34
CA VAL A 134 -5.04 -6.96 27.63
C VAL A 134 -3.72 -7.73 27.50
N LEU A 135 -3.57 -8.53 26.44
CA LEU A 135 -2.34 -9.30 26.20
C LEU A 135 -1.14 -8.36 25.98
N LEU A 136 -1.31 -7.28 25.21
CA LEU A 136 -0.25 -6.29 24.99
C LEU A 136 0.12 -5.57 26.27
N ASN A 137 -0.85 -5.22 27.13
CA ASN A 137 -0.58 -4.62 28.43
C ASN A 137 0.25 -5.54 29.33
N TRP A 138 -0.06 -6.83 29.40
CA TRP A 138 0.75 -7.79 30.14
C TRP A 138 2.17 -7.90 29.59
N ALA A 139 2.32 -7.85 28.26
CA ALA A 139 3.63 -7.83 27.63
C ALA A 139 4.43 -6.58 28.02
N ASP A 140 3.79 -5.42 28.01
CA ASP A 140 4.42 -4.14 28.39
C ASP A 140 4.80 -4.08 29.88
N GLU A 141 3.97 -4.63 30.77
CA GLU A 141 4.26 -4.74 32.20
C GLU A 141 5.45 -5.66 32.52
N THR A 142 5.64 -6.69 31.69
CA THR A 142 6.70 -7.71 31.91
C THR A 142 7.97 -7.35 31.16
N SER A 143 7.87 -6.56 30.09
CA SER A 143 9.00 -6.22 29.22
C SER A 143 9.95 -5.23 29.86
N THR A 144 11.25 -5.51 29.79
CA THR A 144 12.29 -4.55 30.15
C THR A 144 12.70 -3.64 28.99
N LEU A 145 12.39 -4.05 27.75
CA LEU A 145 12.67 -3.28 26.55
C LEU A 145 11.39 -2.56 26.09
N LYS A 146 11.55 -1.35 25.62
CA LYS A 146 10.45 -0.54 25.08
C LYS A 146 10.40 -0.68 23.55
N VAL A 147 9.20 -0.63 22.99
CA VAL A 147 8.98 -0.67 21.54
C VAL A 147 8.97 0.75 20.99
N PHE A 148 9.88 1.01 20.04
CA PHE A 148 9.96 2.27 19.30
C PHE A 148 9.69 1.98 17.83
N ALA A 149 8.86 2.80 17.18
CA ALA A 149 8.48 2.63 15.79
C ALA A 149 9.29 3.54 14.86
N ASN A 150 9.46 3.13 13.63
CA ASN A 150 9.94 4.04 12.58
C ASN A 150 8.75 4.89 12.09
N ALA A 151 8.89 6.20 12.12
CA ALA A 151 7.88 7.13 11.66
C ALA A 151 8.53 8.36 11.03
N ASP A 152 8.18 8.64 9.78
CA ASP A 152 8.78 9.69 8.98
C ASP A 152 7.80 10.86 8.74
N THR A 153 6.52 10.72 9.14
CA THR A 153 5.47 11.74 9.00
C THR A 153 4.61 11.82 10.26
N PRO A 154 3.92 12.95 10.50
CA PRO A 154 2.98 13.08 11.64
C PRO A 154 1.91 11.97 11.65
N GLY A 155 1.35 11.62 10.48
CA GLY A 155 0.35 10.56 10.36
C GLY A 155 0.89 9.18 10.74
N THR A 156 2.13 8.84 10.35
CA THR A 156 2.76 7.57 10.74
C THR A 156 3.14 7.55 12.22
N ALA A 157 3.55 8.68 12.79
CA ALA A 157 3.83 8.82 14.21
C ALA A 157 2.57 8.60 15.06
N LYS A 158 1.45 9.23 14.68
CA LYS A 158 0.16 9.06 15.33
C LYS A 158 -0.30 7.59 15.28
N LYS A 159 -0.19 6.96 14.13
CA LYS A 159 -0.54 5.55 13.95
C LYS A 159 0.36 4.63 14.79
N ALA A 160 1.66 4.92 14.87
CA ALA A 160 2.58 4.17 15.73
C ALA A 160 2.18 4.25 17.20
N LEU A 161 1.79 5.43 17.67
CA LEU A 161 1.29 5.64 19.04
C LEU A 161 -0.02 4.86 19.28
N GLU A 162 -0.96 4.87 18.33
CA GLU A 162 -2.20 4.08 18.39
C GLU A 162 -1.93 2.58 18.49
N TYR A 163 -0.85 2.10 17.92
CA TYR A 163 -0.38 0.71 18.02
C TYR A 163 0.49 0.41 19.26
N GLY A 164 0.63 1.36 20.17
CA GLY A 164 1.33 1.16 21.44
C GLY A 164 2.84 1.41 21.39
N ALA A 165 3.37 2.05 20.35
CA ALA A 165 4.78 2.45 20.35
C ALA A 165 5.02 3.53 21.40
N MET A 166 6.11 3.39 22.15
CA MET A 166 6.47 4.31 23.24
C MET A 166 7.33 5.50 22.76
N GLY A 167 7.67 5.51 21.50
CA GLY A 167 8.45 6.59 20.88
C GLY A 167 8.85 6.26 19.43
N ILE A 168 9.58 7.21 18.82
CA ILE A 168 10.11 7.07 17.47
C ILE A 168 11.54 6.54 17.57
N GLY A 169 11.80 5.37 16.97
CA GLY A 169 13.11 4.74 16.87
C GLY A 169 13.97 5.31 15.75
N LEU A 170 13.35 5.60 14.61
CA LEU A 170 13.98 6.23 13.46
C LEU A 170 12.98 7.13 12.73
N CYS A 171 13.41 8.35 12.47
CA CYS A 171 12.78 9.28 11.56
C CYS A 171 13.75 9.60 10.42
N ARG A 172 13.41 9.22 9.18
CA ARG A 172 14.21 9.53 8.00
C ARG A 172 13.85 10.91 7.48
N THR A 173 14.56 11.90 7.96
CA THR A 173 14.29 13.32 7.63
C THR A 173 14.49 13.63 6.14
N GLU A 174 15.29 12.83 5.44
CA GLU A 174 15.45 12.94 3.98
C GLU A 174 14.17 12.66 3.20
N ARG A 175 13.25 11.88 3.76
CA ARG A 175 11.94 11.62 3.13
C ARG A 175 11.01 12.81 3.14
N MET A 176 11.19 13.72 4.10
CA MET A 176 10.43 14.97 4.17
C MET A 176 10.72 15.88 2.96
N PHE A 177 11.87 15.69 2.28
CA PHE A 177 12.25 16.46 1.10
C PHE A 177 11.59 15.96 -0.20
N ASN A 178 10.99 14.76 -0.19
CA ASN A 178 10.37 14.18 -1.38
C ASN A 178 8.94 14.67 -1.62
N ASP A 179 8.43 15.53 -0.76
CA ASP A 179 7.11 16.11 -0.91
C ASP A 179 7.06 17.03 -2.13
N VAL A 180 5.91 17.04 -2.83
CA VAL A 180 5.72 17.75 -4.11
C VAL A 180 6.07 19.25 -3.97
N ASP A 181 5.74 19.85 -2.83
CA ASP A 181 5.98 21.27 -2.55
C ASP A 181 7.43 21.57 -2.16
N ARG A 182 8.21 20.56 -1.78
CA ARG A 182 9.59 20.73 -1.28
C ARG A 182 10.64 20.35 -2.30
N LEU A 183 10.34 19.35 -3.10
CA LEU A 183 11.28 18.85 -4.11
C LEU A 183 11.85 19.99 -5.01
N PRO A 184 11.06 20.97 -5.49
CA PRO A 184 11.61 22.09 -6.27
C PRO A 184 12.65 22.92 -5.49
N VAL A 185 12.41 23.16 -4.19
CA VAL A 185 13.33 23.94 -3.35
C VAL A 185 14.61 23.16 -3.05
N VAL A 186 14.50 21.83 -2.91
CA VAL A 186 15.67 20.94 -2.77
C VAL A 186 16.51 20.94 -4.03
N VAL A 187 15.89 20.86 -5.19
CA VAL A 187 16.58 20.93 -6.49
C VAL A 187 17.28 22.29 -6.65
N GLU A 188 16.60 23.39 -6.31
CA GLU A 188 17.20 24.73 -6.32
C GLU A 188 18.42 24.81 -5.39
N MET A 189 18.33 24.27 -4.18
CA MET A 189 19.45 24.20 -3.25
C MET A 189 20.64 23.41 -3.82
N ILE A 190 20.39 22.26 -4.45
CA ILE A 190 21.43 21.39 -5.01
C ILE A 190 22.10 22.04 -6.22
N LEU A 191 21.32 22.71 -7.07
CA LEU A 191 21.78 23.33 -8.30
C LEU A 191 22.30 24.78 -8.11
N ALA A 192 22.23 25.31 -6.88
CA ALA A 192 22.69 26.68 -6.60
C ALA A 192 24.15 26.87 -7.00
N ALA A 193 24.41 27.88 -7.80
CA ALA A 193 25.76 28.24 -8.30
C ALA A 193 26.57 29.01 -7.25
N THR A 194 25.89 29.72 -6.35
CA THR A 194 26.50 30.54 -5.31
C THR A 194 26.09 30.08 -3.92
N LYS A 195 26.90 30.47 -2.91
CA LYS A 195 26.57 30.20 -1.52
C LYS A 195 25.30 30.91 -1.09
N ASP A 196 25.12 32.16 -1.53
CA ASP A 196 23.96 32.98 -1.13
C ASP A 196 22.63 32.38 -1.66
N GLU A 197 22.61 31.89 -2.90
CA GLU A 197 21.47 31.19 -3.47
C GLU A 197 21.16 29.91 -2.69
N ARG A 198 22.17 29.14 -2.32
CA ARG A 198 22.01 27.93 -1.52
C ARG A 198 21.46 28.24 -0.13
N ASP A 199 22.01 29.26 0.53
CA ASP A 199 21.58 29.67 1.87
C ASP A 199 20.13 30.18 1.85
N ALA A 200 19.69 30.87 0.80
CA ALA A 200 18.29 31.27 0.64
C ALA A 200 17.34 30.09 0.49
N ALA A 201 17.72 29.08 -0.30
CA ALA A 201 16.92 27.85 -0.42
C ALA A 201 16.87 27.06 0.89
N LEU A 202 18.00 26.95 1.61
CA LEU A 202 18.09 26.29 2.91
C LEU A 202 17.19 26.96 3.98
N LEU A 203 17.08 28.28 3.98
CA LEU A 203 16.18 28.99 4.89
C LEU A 203 14.72 28.59 4.68
N ARG A 204 14.29 28.45 3.43
CA ARG A 204 12.93 27.99 3.11
C ARG A 204 12.70 26.53 3.54
N LEU A 205 13.65 25.65 3.24
CA LEU A 205 13.58 24.24 3.66
C LEU A 205 13.55 24.09 5.19
N LYS A 206 14.32 24.90 5.89
CA LYS A 206 14.35 24.91 7.37
C LYS A 206 12.99 25.23 7.99
N GLU A 207 12.26 26.22 7.44
CA GLU A 207 10.92 26.54 7.94
C GLU A 207 9.91 25.42 7.62
N MET A 208 9.99 24.81 6.43
CA MET A 208 9.16 23.67 6.07
C MET A 208 9.40 22.47 6.99
N GLN A 209 10.66 22.10 7.26
CA GLN A 209 10.99 21.03 8.20
C GLN A 209 10.57 21.34 9.63
N ARG A 210 10.76 22.61 10.05
CA ARG A 210 10.34 23.02 11.39
C ARG A 210 8.84 22.81 11.62
N GLN A 211 8.04 23.00 10.59
CA GLN A 211 6.60 22.73 10.66
C GLN A 211 6.31 21.25 10.88
N ASP A 212 6.99 20.36 10.13
CA ASP A 212 6.81 18.90 10.26
C ASP A 212 7.12 18.38 11.67
N PHE A 213 8.18 18.94 12.29
CA PHE A 213 8.56 18.53 13.65
C PHE A 213 7.68 19.15 14.74
N LYS A 214 6.75 20.05 14.39
CA LYS A 214 5.78 20.60 15.34
C LYS A 214 4.44 19.86 15.32
N GLU A 215 4.10 19.24 14.20
CA GLU A 215 2.89 18.43 14.07
C GLU A 215 3.09 17.05 14.72
#